data_7e33fc5ae34452020ceb166fa64f89a4
#
_entry.id   7e33fc5ae34452020ceb166fa64f89a4
#
_cell.length_a   1.000
_cell.length_b   1.000
_cell.length_c   1.000
_cell.angle_alpha   90.00
_cell.angle_beta   90.00
_cell.angle_gamma   90.00
#
_symmetry.space_group_name_H-M   'P 1'
#
loop_
_entity.id
_entity.type
_entity.pdbx_description
1 polymer ?
#
loop_
_entity_poly.entity_id
_entity_poly.type
_entity_poly.pdbx_seq_one_letter_code
_entity_poly.pdbx_strand_id
1 'polypeptide(L)'
;MYKLKVKKISATAKLPEYAHPGDAGMDVFSDEEKLILSGESALIKTGIKIELPTNTEAQVRPRSGLALKEGITVLNTPGTIDEGYRGEVGVILINHSKKDFLITVGMKIAQMVISPVYQAEVIDVDELSDTHRGEGGFGSTGR
;
A
#
# COMPACT_ATOMS: atom_id res chain seq x y z
N MET A 1 -12.04 -7.50 -17.56
CA MET A 1 -11.14 -6.61 -16.80
C MET A 1 -11.85 -6.14 -15.54
N TYR A 2 -11.15 -6.08 -14.44
CA TYR A 2 -11.70 -5.53 -13.18
C TYR A 2 -11.87 -4.03 -13.30
N LYS A 3 -12.93 -3.49 -12.69
CA LYS A 3 -13.20 -2.05 -12.68
C LYS A 3 -12.97 -1.50 -11.29
N LEU A 4 -12.04 -0.56 -11.18
CA LEU A 4 -11.82 0.21 -9.97
C LEU A 4 -12.56 1.55 -10.13
N LYS A 5 -13.56 1.79 -9.29
CA LYS A 5 -14.25 3.08 -9.28
C LYS A 5 -13.52 4.03 -8.35
N VAL A 6 -13.25 5.23 -8.82
CA VAL A 6 -12.51 6.24 -8.07
C VAL A 6 -13.29 7.55 -8.06
N LYS A 7 -13.46 8.11 -6.85
CA LYS A 7 -14.07 9.42 -6.66
C LYS A 7 -13.01 10.40 -6.19
N LYS A 8 -12.80 11.48 -6.91
CA LYS A 8 -12.00 12.60 -6.43
C LYS A 8 -12.82 13.41 -5.43
N ILE A 9 -12.22 13.73 -4.30
CA ILE A 9 -12.85 14.57 -3.25
C ILE A 9 -12.18 15.93 -3.12
N SER A 10 -11.26 16.24 -4.03
CA SER A 10 -10.56 17.52 -4.11
C SER A 10 -10.32 17.87 -5.57
N ALA A 11 -10.21 19.17 -5.85
CA ALA A 11 -9.98 19.67 -7.21
C ALA A 11 -8.56 19.34 -7.74
N THR A 12 -7.61 19.13 -6.83
CA THR A 12 -6.20 18.86 -7.17
C THR A 12 -5.85 17.36 -7.16
N ALA A 13 -6.78 16.50 -6.74
CA ALA A 13 -6.57 15.07 -6.72
C ALA A 13 -6.34 14.50 -8.12
N LYS A 14 -5.46 13.51 -8.19
CA LYS A 14 -5.18 12.78 -9.43
C LYS A 14 -5.64 11.34 -9.32
N LEU A 15 -6.19 10.81 -10.40
CA LEU A 15 -6.55 9.40 -10.48
C LEU A 15 -5.30 8.54 -10.46
N PRO A 16 -5.32 7.38 -9.78
CA PRO A 16 -4.22 6.42 -9.89
C PRO A 16 -4.08 5.95 -11.34
N GLU A 17 -2.86 5.68 -11.76
CA GLU A 17 -2.62 5.27 -13.15
C GLU A 17 -1.45 4.28 -13.25
N TYR A 18 -1.55 3.35 -14.20
CA TYR A 18 -0.43 2.51 -14.58
C TYR A 18 0.52 3.30 -15.47
N ALA A 19 1.81 3.29 -15.15
CA ALA A 19 2.81 3.97 -15.96
C ALA A 19 3.05 3.25 -17.30
N HIS A 20 2.98 1.92 -17.30
CA HIS A 20 3.22 1.09 -18.48
C HIS A 20 2.18 -0.03 -18.57
N PRO A 21 1.88 -0.52 -19.79
CA PRO A 21 1.01 -1.68 -19.96
C PRO A 21 1.61 -2.90 -19.22
N GLY A 22 0.76 -3.59 -18.46
CA GLY A 22 1.16 -4.79 -17.72
C GLY A 22 1.79 -4.54 -16.36
N ASP A 23 1.97 -3.29 -15.96
CA ASP A 23 2.45 -2.97 -14.61
C ASP A 23 1.48 -3.52 -13.55
N ALA A 24 2.03 -4.02 -12.46
CA ALA A 24 1.22 -4.52 -11.34
C ALA A 24 0.67 -3.38 -10.48
N GLY A 25 1.43 -2.32 -10.31
CA GLY A 25 1.09 -1.19 -9.43
C GLY A 25 0.67 0.05 -10.19
N MET A 26 -0.42 0.66 -9.76
CA MET A 26 -0.81 2.00 -10.18
C MET A 26 -0.10 3.04 -9.33
N ASP A 27 0.41 4.09 -9.95
CA ASP A 27 0.94 5.23 -9.19
C ASP A 27 -0.16 5.92 -8.40
N VAL A 28 0.14 6.24 -7.15
CA VAL A 28 -0.73 7.00 -6.24
C VAL A 28 -0.06 8.34 -5.95
N PHE A 29 -0.85 9.40 -6.04
CA PHE A 29 -0.36 10.78 -5.99
C PHE A 29 -0.75 11.47 -4.69
N SER A 30 0.16 12.27 -4.16
CA SER A 30 -0.14 13.15 -3.02
C SER A 30 -1.11 14.25 -3.44
N ASP A 31 -2.04 14.58 -2.54
CA ASP A 31 -2.93 15.74 -2.69
C ASP A 31 -2.68 16.80 -1.61
N GLU A 32 -1.52 16.76 -1.00
CA GLU A 32 -1.11 17.77 -0.03
C GLU A 32 0.39 18.02 -0.08
N GLU A 33 0.79 19.17 0.46
CA GLU A 33 2.17 19.46 0.75
C GLU A 33 2.46 19.13 2.20
N LYS A 34 3.53 18.37 2.45
CA LYS A 34 3.92 17.99 3.81
C LYS A 34 5.40 17.73 3.92
N LEU A 35 6.04 18.34 4.91
CA LEU A 35 7.43 18.06 5.24
C LEU A 35 7.49 16.87 6.20
N ILE A 36 8.20 15.82 5.82
CA ILE A 36 8.45 14.65 6.67
C ILE A 36 9.87 14.76 7.19
N LEU A 37 10.01 15.06 8.47
CA LEU A 37 11.33 15.21 9.10
C LEU A 37 12.05 13.86 9.13
N SER A 38 13.40 13.92 9.16
CA SER A 38 14.22 12.73 9.31
C SER A 38 13.75 11.86 10.49
N GLY A 39 13.51 10.57 10.25
CA GLY A 39 13.04 9.62 11.26
C GLY A 39 11.55 9.69 11.59
N GLU A 40 10.83 10.64 11.04
CA GLU A 40 9.39 10.83 11.30
C GLU A 40 8.51 10.13 10.26
N SER A 41 7.25 9.93 10.61
CA SER A 41 6.23 9.42 9.71
C SER A 41 5.06 10.41 9.61
N ALA A 42 4.30 10.29 8.52
CA ALA A 42 3.14 11.12 8.29
C ALA A 42 2.11 10.40 7.42
N LEU A 43 0.83 10.66 7.68
CA LEU A 43 -0.27 10.25 6.82
C LEU A 43 -0.44 11.29 5.72
N ILE A 44 -0.30 10.86 4.47
CA ILE A 44 -0.42 11.74 3.31
C ILE A 44 -1.76 11.51 2.64
N LYS A 45 -2.50 12.59 2.43
CA LYS A 45 -3.79 12.56 1.74
C LYS A 45 -3.59 12.40 0.23
N THR A 46 -4.47 11.64 -0.39
CA THR A 46 -4.46 11.42 -1.85
C THR A 46 -5.62 12.11 -2.55
N GLY A 47 -6.62 12.57 -1.80
CA GLY A 47 -7.80 13.23 -2.35
C GLY A 47 -8.75 12.30 -3.12
N ILE A 48 -8.63 10.99 -2.93
CA ILE A 48 -9.51 10.02 -3.60
C ILE A 48 -10.14 9.05 -2.63
N LYS A 49 -11.33 8.58 -2.99
CA LYS A 49 -12.02 7.43 -2.41
C LYS A 49 -12.19 6.39 -3.49
N ILE A 50 -12.17 5.12 -3.13
CA ILE A 50 -12.27 4.02 -4.10
C ILE A 50 -13.37 3.03 -3.72
N GLU A 51 -13.87 2.35 -4.74
CA GLU A 51 -14.73 1.19 -4.58
C GLU A 51 -14.11 0.05 -5.37
N LEU A 52 -13.65 -0.95 -4.65
CA LEU A 52 -12.96 -2.11 -5.22
C LEU A 52 -13.97 -3.09 -5.85
N PRO A 53 -13.58 -3.80 -6.92
CA PRO A 53 -14.38 -4.91 -7.39
C PRO A 53 -14.48 -6.00 -6.33
N THR A 54 -15.56 -6.77 -6.39
CA THR A 54 -15.86 -7.83 -5.43
C THR A 54 -14.72 -8.84 -5.33
N ASN A 55 -14.45 -9.29 -4.10
CA ASN A 55 -13.42 -10.28 -3.77
C ASN A 55 -11.99 -9.81 -4.08
N THR A 56 -11.76 -8.51 -4.00
CA THR A 56 -10.42 -7.93 -4.15
C THR A 56 -10.06 -7.04 -2.97
N GLU A 57 -8.78 -6.79 -2.83
CA GLU A 57 -8.21 -5.77 -1.97
C GLU A 57 -7.32 -4.85 -2.80
N ALA A 58 -7.00 -3.69 -2.27
CA ALA A 58 -5.89 -2.90 -2.79
C ALA A 58 -4.75 -2.95 -1.77
N GLN A 59 -3.54 -3.18 -2.25
CA GLN A 59 -2.32 -3.12 -1.45
C GLN A 59 -1.55 -1.86 -1.78
N VAL A 60 -1.30 -1.03 -0.77
CA VAL A 60 -0.46 0.17 -0.90
C VAL A 60 0.98 -0.21 -0.58
N ARG A 61 1.83 -0.11 -1.58
CA ARG A 61 3.24 -0.51 -1.53
C ARG A 61 4.15 0.69 -1.80
N PRO A 62 5.39 0.67 -1.30
CA PRO A 62 6.33 1.75 -1.58
C PRO A 62 6.78 1.75 -3.05
N ARG A 63 7.27 2.89 -3.49
CA ARG A 63 7.95 3.03 -4.77
C ARG A 63 9.44 2.78 -4.56
N SER A 64 10.02 1.94 -5.41
CA SER A 64 11.43 1.55 -5.30
C SER A 64 12.39 2.74 -5.40
N GLY A 65 12.08 3.71 -6.26
CA GLY A 65 12.92 4.90 -6.44
C GLY A 65 12.96 5.78 -5.19
N LEU A 66 11.82 6.01 -4.55
CA LEU A 66 11.78 6.76 -3.30
C LEU A 66 12.48 6.03 -2.17
N ALA A 67 12.30 4.71 -2.09
CA ALA A 67 12.97 3.90 -1.08
C ALA A 67 14.50 3.95 -1.25
N LEU A 68 14.98 3.71 -2.46
CA LEU A 68 16.41 3.62 -2.73
C LEU A 68 17.13 4.97 -2.61
N LYS A 69 16.54 6.02 -3.20
CA LYS A 69 17.21 7.31 -3.33
C LYS A 69 16.97 8.23 -2.14
N GLU A 70 15.79 8.16 -1.54
CA GLU A 70 15.36 9.12 -0.53
C GLU A 70 15.10 8.48 0.84
N GLY A 71 15.13 7.16 0.95
CA GLY A 71 14.81 6.47 2.20
C GLY A 71 13.36 6.62 2.64
N ILE A 72 12.46 6.92 1.69
CA ILE A 72 11.02 7.07 1.94
C ILE A 72 10.32 5.77 1.58
N THR A 73 9.53 5.25 2.50
CA THR A 73 8.76 4.03 2.28
C THR A 73 7.39 4.13 2.95
N VAL A 74 6.54 3.17 2.67
CA VAL A 74 5.22 3.05 3.31
C VAL A 74 5.41 2.30 4.62
N LEU A 75 5.09 2.94 5.74
CA LEU A 75 5.39 2.42 7.07
C LEU A 75 4.72 1.07 7.35
N ASN A 76 3.48 0.90 6.92
CA ASN A 76 2.70 -0.32 7.13
C ASN A 76 2.67 -1.25 5.90
N THR A 77 3.69 -1.16 5.04
CA THR A 77 3.69 -1.94 3.79
C THR A 77 3.64 -3.45 4.04
N PRO A 78 2.82 -4.21 3.29
CA PRO A 78 1.82 -3.72 2.34
C PRO A 78 0.58 -3.21 3.08
N GLY A 79 0.22 -1.94 2.84
CA GLY A 79 -0.99 -1.37 3.43
C GLY A 79 -2.23 -2.00 2.80
N THR A 80 -3.20 -2.38 3.62
CA THR A 80 -4.41 -3.05 3.16
C THR A 80 -5.56 -2.09 3.04
N ILE A 81 -6.19 -2.03 1.86
CA ILE A 81 -7.48 -1.37 1.67
C ILE A 81 -8.50 -2.46 1.39
N ASP A 82 -9.45 -2.61 2.30
CA ASP A 82 -10.50 -3.62 2.20
C ASP A 82 -11.57 -3.24 1.17
N GLU A 83 -12.24 -4.24 0.64
CA GLU A 83 -13.30 -4.08 -0.37
C GLU A 83 -14.35 -3.05 0.06
N GLY A 84 -14.76 -3.08 1.32
CA GLY A 84 -15.82 -2.22 1.85
C GLY A 84 -15.37 -0.84 2.33
N TYR A 85 -14.07 -0.52 2.28
CA TYR A 85 -13.60 0.78 2.75
C TYR A 85 -14.01 1.90 1.80
N ARG A 86 -14.67 2.94 2.33
CA ARG A 86 -15.14 4.10 1.55
C ARG A 86 -14.54 5.42 2.02
N GLY A 87 -13.59 5.39 2.92
CA GLY A 87 -12.86 6.58 3.35
C GLY A 87 -11.84 7.05 2.31
N GLU A 88 -11.24 8.19 2.59
CA GLU A 88 -10.14 8.68 1.77
C GLU A 88 -8.95 7.73 1.82
N VAL A 89 -8.35 7.45 0.66
CA VAL A 89 -7.10 6.68 0.60
C VAL A 89 -5.98 7.55 1.15
N GLY A 90 -5.39 7.11 2.25
CA GLY A 90 -4.23 7.76 2.86
C GLY A 90 -3.02 6.86 2.75
N VAL A 91 -1.85 7.46 2.60
CA VAL A 91 -0.57 6.75 2.54
C VAL A 91 0.28 7.15 3.74
N ILE A 92 0.66 6.17 4.55
CA ILE A 92 1.51 6.42 5.72
C ILE A 92 2.97 6.29 5.26
N LEU A 93 3.66 7.41 5.13
CA LEU A 93 5.07 7.43 4.74
C LEU A 93 5.96 7.60 5.96
N ILE A 94 7.11 6.93 5.93
CA ILE A 94 8.17 7.12 6.92
C ILE A 94 9.47 7.52 6.22
N ASN A 95 10.21 8.42 6.84
CA ASN A 95 11.48 8.92 6.35
C ASN A 95 12.63 8.29 7.14
N HIS A 96 13.26 7.28 6.58
CA HIS A 96 14.42 6.60 7.18
C HIS A 96 15.76 7.29 6.89
N SER A 97 15.73 8.37 6.12
CA SER A 97 16.95 9.10 5.76
C SER A 97 17.38 10.07 6.87
N LYS A 98 18.54 10.68 6.70
CA LYS A 98 19.05 11.71 7.61
C LYS A 98 18.64 13.12 7.18
N LYS A 99 17.87 13.25 6.09
CA LYS A 99 17.41 14.54 5.55
C LYS A 99 15.90 14.61 5.63
N ASP A 100 15.38 15.81 5.87
CA ASP A 100 13.96 16.06 5.77
C ASP A 100 13.50 15.91 4.31
N PHE A 101 12.29 15.44 4.10
CA PHE A 101 11.75 15.21 2.76
C PHE A 101 10.43 15.96 2.58
N LEU A 102 10.35 16.79 1.55
CA LEU A 102 9.15 17.55 1.24
C LEU A 102 8.28 16.79 0.23
N ILE A 103 7.08 16.43 0.65
CA ILE A 103 6.02 15.93 -0.22
C ILE A 103 5.31 17.14 -0.82
N THR A 104 5.12 17.14 -2.14
CA THR A 104 4.39 18.19 -2.84
C THR A 104 3.13 17.64 -3.49
N VAL A 105 2.16 18.51 -3.77
CA VAL A 105 0.90 18.10 -4.45
C VAL A 105 1.23 17.52 -5.83
N GLY A 106 0.65 16.35 -6.12
CA GLY A 106 0.86 15.66 -7.40
C GLY A 106 2.12 14.80 -7.47
N MET A 107 2.87 14.69 -6.37
CA MET A 107 4.03 13.78 -6.30
C MET A 107 3.53 12.33 -6.23
N LYS A 108 4.19 11.44 -6.98
CA LYS A 108 3.97 9.99 -6.88
C LYS A 108 4.61 9.50 -5.57
N ILE A 109 3.79 9.03 -4.64
CA ILE A 109 4.24 8.69 -3.27
C ILE A 109 4.17 7.20 -2.93
N ALA A 110 3.42 6.44 -3.70
CA ALA A 110 3.24 5.01 -3.48
C ALA A 110 2.73 4.35 -4.76
N GLN A 111 2.59 3.05 -4.74
CA GLN A 111 1.87 2.30 -5.78
C GLN A 111 0.80 1.43 -5.16
N MET A 112 -0.29 1.23 -5.87
CA MET A 112 -1.42 0.46 -5.42
C MET A 112 -1.64 -0.73 -6.34
N VAL A 113 -1.71 -1.93 -5.76
CA VAL A 113 -1.91 -3.19 -6.49
C VAL A 113 -3.25 -3.78 -6.11
N ILE A 114 -4.06 -4.11 -7.12
CA ILE A 114 -5.33 -4.82 -6.90
C ILE A 114 -5.04 -6.32 -6.87
N SER A 115 -5.43 -6.98 -5.79
CA SER A 115 -5.17 -8.41 -5.59
C SER A 115 -6.44 -9.16 -5.22
N PRO A 116 -6.59 -10.42 -5.65
CA PRO A 116 -7.71 -11.25 -5.20
C PRO A 116 -7.59 -11.57 -3.72
N VAL A 117 -8.74 -11.76 -3.07
CA VAL A 117 -8.81 -12.08 -1.65
C VAL A 117 -9.53 -13.41 -1.47
N TYR A 118 -8.94 -14.29 -0.68
CA TYR A 118 -9.58 -15.50 -0.19
C TYR A 118 -9.96 -15.28 1.27
N GLN A 119 -11.24 -15.40 1.58
CA GLN A 119 -11.68 -15.39 2.97
C GLN A 119 -11.79 -16.82 3.48
N ALA A 120 -11.36 -17.04 4.71
CA ALA A 120 -11.40 -18.34 5.35
C ALA A 120 -12.39 -18.34 6.49
N GLU A 121 -13.13 -19.43 6.63
CA GLU A 121 -13.86 -19.73 7.85
C GLU A 121 -12.84 -20.23 8.90
N VAL A 122 -12.75 -19.54 10.02
CA VAL A 122 -11.84 -19.93 11.10
C VAL A 122 -12.49 -21.02 11.93
N ILE A 123 -11.86 -22.17 11.99
CA ILE A 123 -12.35 -23.33 12.74
C ILE A 123 -11.39 -23.61 13.87
N ASP A 124 -11.89 -23.60 15.10
CA ASP A 124 -11.12 -23.99 16.28
C ASP A 124 -11.03 -25.51 16.34
N VAL A 125 -9.81 -26.04 16.35
CA VAL A 125 -9.55 -27.49 16.37
C VAL A 125 -8.55 -27.82 17.47
N ASP A 126 -8.61 -29.02 18.00
CA ASP A 126 -7.68 -29.48 19.02
C ASP A 126 -6.32 -29.87 18.44
N GLU A 127 -6.31 -30.33 17.17
CA GLU A 127 -5.10 -30.79 16.50
C GLU A 127 -5.07 -30.36 15.05
N LEU A 128 -3.86 -30.15 14.53
CA LEU A 128 -3.57 -29.92 13.12
C LEU A 128 -2.98 -31.19 12.52
N SER A 129 -3.07 -31.34 11.21
CA SER A 129 -2.45 -32.44 10.48
C SER A 129 -0.93 -32.36 10.56
N ASP A 130 -0.25 -33.54 10.57
CA ASP A 130 1.19 -33.62 10.58
C ASP A 130 1.77 -33.31 9.18
N THR A 131 2.96 -32.73 9.16
CA THR A 131 3.72 -32.51 7.92
C THR A 131 5.19 -32.88 8.13
N HIS A 132 5.91 -33.10 7.04
CA HIS A 132 7.35 -33.35 7.10
C HIS A 132 8.12 -32.18 7.75
N ARG A 133 7.69 -30.94 7.45
CA ARG A 133 8.32 -29.73 8.04
C ARG A 133 8.03 -29.57 9.52
N GLY A 134 6.83 -29.99 9.99
CA GLY A 134 6.40 -29.83 11.38
C GLY A 134 6.50 -28.38 11.84
N GLU A 135 7.13 -28.17 12.99
CA GLU A 135 7.28 -26.85 13.62
C GLU A 135 8.49 -26.06 13.13
N GLY A 136 9.22 -26.59 12.12
CA GLY A 136 10.43 -25.93 11.61
C GLY A 136 10.15 -24.54 11.04
N GLY A 137 10.84 -23.56 11.55
CA GLY A 137 10.77 -22.17 11.11
C GLY A 137 12.01 -21.41 11.59
N PHE A 138 12.03 -20.11 11.44
CA PHE A 138 13.06 -19.23 11.98
C PHE A 138 14.50 -19.72 11.70
N GLY A 139 14.77 -20.02 10.41
CA GLY A 139 16.08 -20.49 9.99
C GLY A 139 16.18 -22.00 9.81
N SER A 140 15.06 -22.73 9.79
CA SER A 140 15.04 -24.19 9.58
C SER A 140 15.61 -24.63 8.23
N THR A 141 15.68 -23.72 7.25
CA THR A 141 16.27 -23.97 5.93
C THR A 141 17.76 -23.64 5.89
N GLY A 142 18.36 -23.23 6.99
CA GLY A 142 19.75 -22.78 7.07
C GLY A 142 19.89 -21.27 6.82
N ARG A 143 21.13 -20.84 6.63
CA ARG A 143 21.43 -19.41 6.45
C ARG A 143 21.47 -19.04 5.00
#